data_2c662c1c8b8c9f1ebcc2970534184312
#
_entry.id   2c662c1c8b8c9f1ebcc2970534184312
#
_cell.length_a   1.000
_cell.length_b   1.000
_cell.length_c   1.000
_cell.angle_alpha   90.00
_cell.angle_beta   90.00
_cell.angle_gamma   90.00
#
_symmetry.space_group_name_H-M   'P 1'
#
loop_
_entity.id
_entity.type
_entity.pdbx_description
1 polymer ?
#
loop_
_entity_poly.entity_id
_entity_poly.type
_entity_poly.pdbx_seq_one_letter_code
_entity_poly.pdbx_strand_id
1 'polypeptide(L)'
;MGLTSANPAARIAYQKIDDDGISWVRLKNGVNLVGNLLSDRPVGLLLPLDDDWAVRLAAADRLYHQLVERDLHPPITRQRRERLKRALRTIDGRQRRASYRAVATVFFGAARVSAEPWKTSSLKAQIARLAAYGRMMIDHGYRNLLKGQSR
;
A
#
# COMPACT_ATOMS: atom_id res chain seq x y z
N MET A 1 -33.04 -0.79 12.93
CA MET A 1 -31.68 -0.94 13.47
C MET A 1 -30.91 0.31 13.10
N GLY A 2 -30.75 1.24 14.04
CA GLY A 2 -30.05 2.50 13.82
C GLY A 2 -28.57 2.22 13.65
N LEU A 3 -28.00 2.68 12.53
CA LEU A 3 -26.55 2.81 12.37
C LEU A 3 -26.10 3.82 13.43
N THR A 4 -25.49 3.34 14.49
CA THR A 4 -24.80 4.19 15.45
C THR A 4 -23.75 4.95 14.68
N SER A 5 -23.90 6.27 14.62
CA SER A 5 -23.00 7.22 13.95
C SER A 5 -21.58 6.98 14.46
N ALA A 6 -20.79 6.21 13.71
CA ALA A 6 -19.36 6.16 13.94
C ALA A 6 -18.83 7.55 13.60
N ASN A 7 -18.43 8.32 14.60
CA ASN A 7 -17.89 9.65 14.41
C ASN A 7 -16.50 9.52 13.74
N PRO A 8 -16.36 9.80 12.44
CA PRO A 8 -15.07 9.68 11.75
C PRO A 8 -14.03 10.69 12.29
N ALA A 9 -14.48 11.77 12.92
CA ALA A 9 -13.60 12.82 13.44
C ALA A 9 -12.61 12.30 14.51
N ALA A 10 -13.00 11.34 15.33
CA ALA A 10 -12.11 10.75 16.36
C ALA A 10 -10.93 9.95 15.78
N ARG A 11 -10.96 9.66 14.48
CA ARG A 11 -9.99 8.80 13.80
C ARG A 11 -9.10 9.51 12.79
N ILE A 12 -9.26 10.83 12.68
CA ILE A 12 -8.46 11.65 11.76
C ILE A 12 -7.04 11.76 12.31
N ALA A 13 -6.06 11.38 11.48
CA ALA A 13 -4.65 11.60 11.74
C ALA A 13 -4.15 12.90 11.08
N TYR A 14 -4.73 13.25 9.95
CA TYR A 14 -4.36 14.44 9.18
C TYR A 14 -5.55 14.87 8.32
N GLN A 15 -5.73 16.18 8.19
CA GLN A 15 -6.74 16.77 7.33
C GLN A 15 -6.17 18.03 6.65
N LYS A 16 -6.50 18.18 5.38
CA LYS A 16 -6.25 19.38 4.58
C LYS A 16 -7.52 19.68 3.79
N ILE A 17 -7.87 20.94 3.68
CA ILE A 17 -8.89 21.44 2.75
C ILE A 17 -8.13 22.16 1.65
N ASP A 18 -8.43 21.87 0.39
CA ASP A 18 -7.85 22.59 -0.74
C ASP A 18 -8.62 23.87 -1.05
N ASP A 19 -8.14 24.61 -2.05
CA ASP A 19 -8.70 25.91 -2.45
C ASP A 19 -10.12 25.78 -3.02
N ASP A 20 -10.50 24.59 -3.49
CA ASP A 20 -11.83 24.25 -4.00
C ASP A 20 -12.78 23.76 -2.90
N GLY A 21 -12.35 23.77 -1.63
CA GLY A 21 -13.13 23.35 -0.47
C GLY A 21 -13.25 21.83 -0.31
N ILE A 22 -12.47 21.05 -1.06
CA ILE A 22 -12.44 19.59 -0.95
C ILE A 22 -11.54 19.18 0.22
N SER A 23 -12.08 18.37 1.11
CA SER A 23 -11.35 17.84 2.27
C SER A 23 -10.56 16.60 1.90
N TRP A 24 -9.28 16.62 2.21
CA TRP A 24 -8.37 15.47 2.15
C TRP A 24 -8.13 14.98 3.57
N VAL A 25 -8.63 13.82 3.90
CA VAL A 25 -8.57 13.28 5.27
C VAL A 25 -7.78 11.97 5.27
N ARG A 26 -6.80 11.88 6.16
CA ARG A 26 -6.11 10.63 6.45
C ARG A 26 -6.52 10.11 7.81
N LEU A 27 -7.06 8.92 7.86
CA LEU A 27 -7.41 8.25 9.09
C LEU A 27 -6.17 7.62 9.77
N LYS A 28 -6.22 7.42 11.09
CA LYS A 28 -5.13 6.80 11.88
C LYS A 28 -4.72 5.43 11.37
N ASN A 29 -5.62 4.70 10.76
CA ASN A 29 -5.37 3.38 10.14
C ASN A 29 -4.76 3.47 8.73
N GLY A 30 -4.47 4.68 8.21
CA GLY A 30 -3.82 4.91 6.93
C GLY A 30 -4.76 5.05 5.73
N VAL A 31 -6.08 4.98 5.91
CA VAL A 31 -7.05 5.22 4.83
C VAL A 31 -7.07 6.70 4.49
N ASN A 32 -7.05 7.02 3.19
CA ASN A 32 -7.21 8.37 2.68
C ASN A 32 -8.62 8.52 2.11
N LEU A 33 -9.31 9.56 2.54
CA LEU A 33 -10.65 9.93 2.08
C LEU A 33 -10.56 11.30 1.40
N VAL A 34 -11.31 11.49 0.35
CA VAL A 34 -11.38 12.75 -0.41
C VAL A 34 -12.85 13.10 -0.63
N GLY A 35 -13.23 14.30 -0.29
CA GLY A 35 -14.59 14.77 -0.47
C GLY A 35 -15.04 15.72 0.64
N ASN A 36 -16.30 16.09 0.68
CA ASN A 36 -16.87 16.92 1.74
C ASN A 36 -17.28 16.04 2.94
N LEU A 37 -16.30 15.68 3.78
CA LEU A 37 -16.44 14.71 4.87
C LEU A 37 -16.80 15.34 6.23
N LEU A 38 -16.99 16.65 6.29
CA LEU A 38 -17.12 17.41 7.54
C LEU A 38 -18.55 17.79 7.87
N SER A 39 -19.53 17.36 7.10
CA SER A 39 -20.92 17.61 7.40
C SER A 39 -21.46 16.51 8.34
N ASP A 40 -22.36 16.89 9.25
CA ASP A 40 -23.16 15.94 10.07
C ASP A 40 -24.15 15.11 9.22
N ARG A 41 -24.01 15.16 7.91
CA ARG A 41 -24.85 14.46 6.96
C ARG A 41 -24.34 13.02 6.74
N PRO A 42 -25.22 12.08 6.42
CA PRO A 42 -24.80 10.72 6.05
C PRO A 42 -23.82 10.77 4.88
N VAL A 43 -22.69 10.06 5.03
CA VAL A 43 -21.69 9.92 3.98
C VAL A 43 -22.04 8.70 3.13
N GLY A 44 -22.16 8.89 1.83
CA GLY A 44 -22.31 7.83 0.83
C GLY A 44 -21.02 7.60 0.06
N LEU A 45 -20.90 6.41 -0.55
CA LEU A 45 -19.84 6.09 -1.49
C LEU A 45 -20.43 5.99 -2.90
N LEU A 46 -19.84 6.72 -3.84
CA LEU A 46 -20.13 6.57 -5.26
C LEU A 46 -19.07 5.68 -5.89
N LEU A 47 -19.48 4.54 -6.44
CA LEU A 47 -18.57 3.59 -7.07
C LEU A 47 -18.85 3.55 -8.57
N PRO A 48 -17.86 3.87 -9.44
CA PRO A 48 -17.99 3.69 -10.88
C PRO A 48 -18.21 2.21 -11.25
N LEU A 49 -19.09 1.95 -12.20
CA LEU A 49 -19.30 0.63 -12.80
C LEU A 49 -18.32 0.46 -13.96
N ASP A 50 -17.11 0.02 -13.65
CA ASP A 50 -16.04 -0.24 -14.60
C ASP A 50 -15.37 -1.60 -14.35
N ASP A 51 -14.35 -1.93 -15.12
CA ASP A 51 -13.61 -3.20 -15.01
C ASP A 51 -12.98 -3.42 -13.62
N ASP A 52 -12.77 -2.34 -12.86
CA ASP A 52 -12.24 -2.38 -11.50
C ASP A 52 -13.32 -2.48 -10.41
N TRP A 53 -14.59 -2.72 -10.78
CA TRP A 53 -15.72 -2.82 -9.84
C TRP A 53 -15.44 -3.68 -8.62
N ALA A 54 -14.92 -4.91 -8.81
CA ALA A 54 -14.61 -5.82 -7.71
C ALA A 54 -13.55 -5.27 -6.74
N VAL A 55 -12.59 -4.51 -7.27
CA VAL A 55 -11.55 -3.84 -6.47
C VAL A 55 -12.15 -2.70 -5.64
N ARG A 56 -13.03 -1.90 -6.27
CA ARG A 56 -13.71 -0.77 -5.63
C ARG A 56 -14.64 -1.24 -4.53
N LEU A 57 -15.42 -2.29 -4.81
CA LEU A 57 -16.33 -2.87 -3.81
C LEU A 57 -15.56 -3.43 -2.61
N ALA A 58 -14.47 -4.16 -2.83
CA ALA A 58 -13.61 -4.65 -1.76
C ALA A 58 -12.95 -3.53 -0.95
N ALA A 59 -12.65 -2.38 -1.58
CA ALA A 59 -12.14 -1.19 -0.89
C ALA A 59 -13.23 -0.52 -0.04
N ALA A 60 -14.45 -0.42 -0.57
CA ALA A 60 -15.60 0.13 0.15
C ALA A 60 -15.98 -0.73 1.38
N ASP A 61 -15.98 -2.05 1.22
CA ASP A 61 -16.22 -2.99 2.33
C ASP A 61 -15.17 -2.85 3.44
N ARG A 62 -13.88 -2.77 3.08
CA ARG A 62 -12.82 -2.50 4.06
C ARG A 62 -13.00 -1.17 4.76
N LEU A 63 -13.35 -0.10 4.03
CA LEU A 63 -13.62 1.21 4.61
C LEU A 63 -14.78 1.14 5.60
N TYR A 64 -15.89 0.51 5.23
CA TYR A 64 -17.04 0.32 6.11
C TYR A 64 -16.63 -0.37 7.41
N HIS A 65 -15.93 -1.50 7.32
CA HIS A 65 -15.49 -2.23 8.51
C HIS A 65 -14.51 -1.43 9.37
N GLN A 66 -13.67 -0.59 8.77
CA GLN A 66 -12.78 0.31 9.50
C GLN A 66 -13.53 1.43 10.23
N LEU A 67 -14.59 1.95 9.64
CA LEU A 67 -15.44 2.98 10.26
C LEU A 67 -16.27 2.44 11.43
N VAL A 68 -16.73 1.19 11.37
CA VAL A 68 -17.55 0.54 12.43
C VAL A 68 -16.74 -0.27 13.46
N GLU A 69 -15.41 -0.04 13.57
CA GLU A 69 -14.52 -0.67 14.58
C GLU A 69 -14.41 -2.20 14.55
N ARG A 70 -14.64 -2.81 13.43
CA ARG A 70 -14.30 -4.23 13.29
C ARG A 70 -12.82 -4.37 12.98
N ASP A 71 -12.08 -5.07 13.86
CA ASP A 71 -10.69 -5.45 13.65
C ASP A 71 -10.62 -6.41 12.45
N LEU A 72 -10.45 -5.84 11.28
CA LEU A 72 -10.03 -6.62 10.13
C LEU A 72 -8.52 -6.79 10.21
N HIS A 73 -8.07 -8.01 10.22
CA HIS A 73 -6.64 -8.32 10.08
C HIS A 73 -6.06 -7.53 8.90
N PRO A 74 -4.88 -6.93 9.07
CA PRO A 74 -4.27 -6.16 7.98
C PRO A 74 -4.19 -7.06 6.74
N PRO A 75 -4.63 -6.59 5.56
CA PRO A 75 -4.70 -7.39 4.35
C PRO A 75 -3.32 -7.89 3.88
N ILE A 76 -2.26 -7.43 4.53
CA ILE A 76 -0.87 -7.76 4.20
C ILE A 76 -0.12 -8.09 5.48
N THR A 77 0.43 -9.30 5.58
CA THR A 77 1.30 -9.71 6.68
C THR A 77 2.55 -8.81 6.76
N ARG A 78 3.12 -8.68 7.96
CA ARG A 78 4.36 -7.91 8.18
C ARG A 78 5.47 -8.37 7.22
N GLN A 79 5.64 -9.67 7.06
CA GLN A 79 6.65 -10.25 6.17
C GLN A 79 6.41 -9.85 4.70
N ARG A 80 5.18 -9.94 4.22
CA ARG A 80 4.82 -9.54 2.85
C ARG A 80 5.01 -8.04 2.64
N ARG A 81 4.67 -7.22 3.63
CA ARG A 81 4.90 -5.76 3.59
C ARG A 81 6.38 -5.43 3.45
N GLU A 82 7.25 -6.07 4.23
CA GLU A 82 8.69 -5.86 4.12
C GLU A 82 9.26 -6.34 2.77
N ARG A 83 8.76 -7.46 2.26
CA ARG A 83 9.13 -7.94 0.92
C ARG A 83 8.73 -6.96 -0.16
N LEU A 84 7.52 -6.40 -0.10
CA LEU A 84 7.02 -5.38 -1.03
C LEU A 84 7.87 -4.10 -0.97
N LYS A 85 8.16 -3.59 0.23
CA LYS A 85 9.03 -2.42 0.40
C LYS A 85 10.40 -2.62 -0.24
N ARG A 86 11.03 -3.79 -0.01
CA ARG A 86 12.33 -4.11 -0.62
C ARG A 86 12.23 -4.23 -2.13
N ALA A 87 11.17 -4.84 -2.65
CA ALA A 87 10.94 -4.96 -4.08
C ALA A 87 10.78 -3.58 -4.75
N LEU A 88 9.95 -2.69 -4.21
CA LEU A 88 9.75 -1.33 -4.73
C LEU A 88 11.06 -0.53 -4.68
N ARG A 89 11.78 -0.54 -3.56
CA ARG A 89 13.10 0.11 -3.45
C ARG A 89 14.11 -0.43 -4.45
N THR A 90 14.03 -1.72 -4.79
CA THR A 90 14.87 -2.32 -5.84
C THR A 90 14.52 -1.73 -7.20
N ILE A 91 13.23 -1.58 -7.53
CA ILE A 91 12.80 -0.96 -8.79
C ILE A 91 13.22 0.50 -8.85
N ASP A 92 12.99 1.29 -7.80
CA ASP A 92 13.39 2.69 -7.72
C ASP A 92 14.90 2.85 -7.96
N GLY A 93 15.71 2.01 -7.31
CA GLY A 93 17.17 1.99 -7.55
C GLY A 93 17.51 1.68 -9.00
N ARG A 94 16.82 0.71 -9.62
CA ARG A 94 17.04 0.34 -11.03
C ARG A 94 16.61 1.45 -12.00
N GLN A 95 15.54 2.15 -11.75
CA GLN A 95 15.11 3.31 -12.52
C GLN A 95 16.16 4.43 -12.48
N ARG A 96 16.84 4.59 -11.35
CA ARG A 96 17.99 5.50 -11.18
C ARG A 96 19.30 4.91 -11.67
N ARG A 97 19.27 3.85 -12.50
CA ARG A 97 20.44 3.16 -13.09
C ARG A 97 21.38 2.50 -12.09
N ALA A 98 20.98 2.32 -10.82
CA ALA A 98 21.81 1.58 -9.87
C ALA A 98 21.97 0.12 -10.31
N SER A 99 23.18 -0.44 -10.18
CA SER A 99 23.43 -1.86 -10.44
C SER A 99 22.79 -2.74 -9.36
N TYR A 100 22.55 -4.03 -9.63
CA TYR A 100 22.10 -4.98 -8.61
C TYR A 100 23.06 -5.08 -7.42
N ARG A 101 24.37 -4.91 -7.68
CA ARG A 101 25.39 -4.88 -6.64
C ARG A 101 25.23 -3.65 -5.73
N ALA A 102 24.98 -2.47 -6.31
CA ALA A 102 24.72 -1.26 -5.55
C ALA A 102 23.47 -1.37 -4.67
N VAL A 103 22.38 -1.93 -5.22
CA VAL A 103 21.15 -2.19 -4.43
C VAL A 103 21.41 -3.20 -3.30
N ALA A 104 22.18 -4.27 -3.57
CA ALA A 104 22.57 -5.24 -2.55
C ALA A 104 23.39 -4.59 -1.43
N THR A 105 24.32 -3.70 -1.78
CA THR A 105 25.13 -2.96 -0.80
C THR A 105 24.25 -2.12 0.14
N VAL A 106 23.22 -1.47 -0.37
CA VAL A 106 22.26 -0.71 0.45
C VAL A 106 21.45 -1.62 1.39
N PHE A 107 21.08 -2.83 0.94
CA PHE A 107 20.24 -3.73 1.75
C PHE A 107 21.00 -4.58 2.74
N PHE A 108 22.22 -4.98 2.41
CA PHE A 108 22.98 -5.97 3.17
C PHE A 108 24.32 -5.44 3.73
N GLY A 109 24.72 -4.26 3.32
CA GLY A 109 26.01 -3.66 3.68
C GLY A 109 27.17 -4.08 2.75
N ALA A 110 28.15 -3.19 2.62
CA ALA A 110 29.28 -3.39 1.71
C ALA A 110 30.12 -4.62 2.10
N ALA A 111 30.40 -4.80 3.38
CA ALA A 111 31.20 -5.93 3.88
C ALA A 111 30.62 -7.27 3.47
N ARG A 112 29.30 -7.45 3.61
CA ARG A 112 28.63 -8.70 3.23
C ARG A 112 28.64 -8.93 1.71
N VAL A 113 28.49 -7.88 0.92
CA VAL A 113 28.47 -7.97 -0.55
C VAL A 113 29.89 -8.26 -1.11
N SER A 114 30.94 -7.83 -0.42
CA SER A 114 32.33 -8.11 -0.81
C SER A 114 32.87 -9.46 -0.31
N ALA A 115 32.18 -10.09 0.64
CA ALA A 115 32.64 -11.35 1.24
C ALA A 115 32.58 -12.56 0.27
N GLU A 116 31.84 -12.46 -0.84
CA GLU A 116 31.69 -13.53 -1.83
C GLU A 116 31.77 -13.00 -3.27
N PRO A 117 32.20 -13.82 -4.26
CA PRO A 117 32.24 -13.41 -5.66
C PRO A 117 30.83 -13.02 -6.16
N TRP A 118 30.65 -11.78 -6.61
CA TRP A 118 29.36 -11.26 -7.01
C TRP A 118 28.66 -12.06 -8.12
N LYS A 119 29.42 -12.64 -9.06
CA LYS A 119 28.82 -13.38 -10.19
C LYS A 119 27.97 -14.58 -9.74
N THR A 120 28.41 -15.27 -8.68
CA THR A 120 27.78 -16.49 -8.13
C THR A 120 27.04 -16.23 -6.82
N SER A 121 27.03 -14.99 -6.33
CA SER A 121 26.47 -14.60 -5.05
C SER A 121 24.98 -14.88 -4.93
N SER A 122 24.59 -15.48 -3.83
CA SER A 122 23.19 -15.67 -3.43
C SER A 122 22.45 -14.34 -3.30
N LEU A 123 23.16 -13.28 -2.90
CA LEU A 123 22.63 -11.92 -2.79
C LEU A 123 22.22 -11.36 -4.16
N LYS A 124 23.00 -11.63 -5.22
CA LYS A 124 22.63 -11.25 -6.59
C LYS A 124 21.32 -11.90 -7.00
N ALA A 125 21.16 -13.20 -6.74
CA ALA A 125 19.92 -13.93 -7.04
C ALA A 125 18.74 -13.37 -6.24
N GLN A 126 18.96 -12.98 -4.98
CA GLN A 126 17.94 -12.39 -4.14
C GLN A 126 17.45 -11.02 -4.65
N ILE A 127 18.37 -10.15 -5.06
CA ILE A 127 18.01 -8.85 -5.66
C ILE A 127 17.30 -9.05 -6.99
N ALA A 128 17.74 -9.98 -7.84
CA ALA A 128 17.06 -10.29 -9.10
C ALA A 128 15.61 -10.74 -8.87
N ARG A 129 15.37 -11.62 -7.89
CA ARG A 129 14.00 -12.04 -7.50
C ARG A 129 13.17 -10.89 -6.96
N LEU A 130 13.74 -9.99 -6.17
CA LEU A 130 13.04 -8.79 -5.70
C LEU A 130 12.67 -7.86 -6.86
N ALA A 131 13.57 -7.67 -7.82
CA ALA A 131 13.30 -6.88 -9.02
C ALA A 131 12.18 -7.48 -9.87
N ALA A 132 12.20 -8.79 -10.09
CA ALA A 132 11.14 -9.50 -10.82
C ALA A 132 9.78 -9.38 -10.11
N TYR A 133 9.78 -9.60 -8.79
CA TYR A 133 8.58 -9.45 -7.96
C TYR A 133 8.05 -8.01 -7.97
N GLY A 134 8.93 -7.01 -7.89
CA GLY A 134 8.55 -5.59 -7.95
C GLY A 134 7.90 -5.24 -9.29
N ARG A 135 8.46 -5.68 -10.42
CA ARG A 135 7.85 -5.48 -11.74
C ARG A 135 6.46 -6.13 -11.82
N MET A 136 6.34 -7.40 -11.45
CA MET A 136 5.06 -8.10 -11.45
C MET A 136 4.01 -7.36 -10.60
N MET A 137 4.41 -6.81 -9.45
CA MET A 137 3.51 -6.04 -8.59
C MET A 137 3.09 -4.71 -9.21
N ILE A 138 3.99 -4.01 -9.92
CA ILE A 138 3.68 -2.75 -10.61
C ILE A 138 2.76 -3.00 -11.81
N ASP A 139 3.02 -4.04 -12.58
CA ASP A 139 2.24 -4.32 -13.79
C ASP A 139 0.76 -4.64 -13.47
N HIS A 140 0.49 -5.59 -12.61
CA HIS A 140 -0.90 -5.96 -12.27
C HIS A 140 -1.06 -6.54 -10.86
N GLY A 141 0.00 -6.97 -10.19
CA GLY A 141 -0.05 -7.68 -8.90
C GLY A 141 -0.66 -6.84 -7.76
N TYR A 142 -0.55 -5.51 -7.84
CA TYR A 142 -1.13 -4.60 -6.84
C TYR A 142 -2.66 -4.73 -6.74
N ARG A 143 -3.35 -5.09 -7.84
CA ARG A 143 -4.82 -5.29 -7.85
C ARG A 143 -5.25 -6.38 -6.87
N ASN A 144 -4.46 -7.45 -6.75
CA ASN A 144 -4.74 -8.52 -5.79
C ASN A 144 -4.61 -8.05 -4.34
N LEU A 145 -3.68 -7.11 -4.07
CA LEU A 145 -3.58 -6.49 -2.75
C LEU A 145 -4.82 -5.65 -2.42
N LEU A 146 -5.32 -4.90 -3.40
CA LEU A 146 -6.54 -4.09 -3.25
C LEU A 146 -7.79 -4.97 -3.01
N LYS A 147 -7.85 -6.16 -3.62
CA LYS A 147 -8.91 -7.15 -3.38
C LYS A 147 -8.80 -7.84 -2.01
N GLY A 148 -7.78 -7.55 -1.20
CA GLY A 148 -7.54 -8.24 0.06
C GLY A 148 -7.05 -9.68 -0.10
N GLN A 149 -6.70 -10.11 -1.32
CA GLN A 149 -6.16 -11.44 -1.57
C GLN A 149 -4.70 -11.48 -1.14
N SER A 150 -4.43 -12.26 -0.09
CA SER A 150 -3.09 -12.37 0.52
C SER A 150 -2.27 -13.55 0.00
N ARG A 151 -2.67 -14.17 -1.13
CA ARG A 151 -1.90 -15.26 -1.73
C ARG A 151 -0.81 -14.76 -2.67
#